data_09f7632903977fb7cd63f7d5d7b6168f
#
_entry.id   09f7632903977fb7cd63f7d5d7b6168f
#
_cell.length_a   1.000
_cell.length_b   1.000
_cell.length_c   1.000
_cell.angle_alpha   90.00
_cell.angle_beta   90.00
_cell.angle_gamma   90.00
#
_symmetry.space_group_name_H-M   'P 1'
#
loop_
_entity.id
_entity.type
_entity.pdbx_description
1 polymer ?
#
loop_
_entity_poly.entity_id
_entity_poly.type
_entity_poly.pdbx_seq_one_letter_code
_entity_poly.pdbx_strand_id
1 'polypeptide(L)'
;MGVGYVYIWVYDVREGCELDFETLYGPDGGWAQLFRKSGEYLGTELLRDRSKERRYVTVDRWTSKTSHREFVSKHGEEFAALDRKGERLTTKETRIGDFDVVGSEG
;
A
#
# COMPACT_ATOMS: atom_id res chain seq x y z
N MET A 1 -12.12 19.67 -10.26
CA MET A 1 -12.39 18.26 -10.47
C MET A 1 -11.65 17.42 -9.44
N GLY A 2 -12.36 16.54 -8.80
CA GLY A 2 -11.76 15.69 -7.80
C GLY A 2 -10.81 14.68 -8.42
N VAL A 3 -9.61 14.63 -7.91
CA VAL A 3 -8.63 13.66 -8.34
C VAL A 3 -8.12 12.94 -7.11
N GLY A 4 -7.98 11.68 -7.28
CA GLY A 4 -7.44 10.90 -6.20
C GLY A 4 -8.16 9.58 -6.07
N TYR A 5 -7.35 8.57 -5.89
CA TYR A 5 -7.78 7.20 -5.73
C TYR A 5 -6.99 6.63 -4.58
N VAL A 6 -7.66 5.97 -3.66
CA VAL A 6 -7.03 5.45 -2.45
C VAL A 6 -7.45 4.00 -2.28
N TYR A 7 -6.51 3.13 -1.94
CA TYR A 7 -6.89 1.79 -1.49
C TYR A 7 -6.25 1.51 -0.14
N ILE A 8 -6.94 0.68 0.63
CA ILE A 8 -6.61 0.45 2.04
C ILE A 8 -6.59 -1.04 2.31
N TRP A 9 -5.50 -1.49 2.95
CA TRP A 9 -5.34 -2.86 3.39
C TRP A 9 -5.03 -2.89 4.88
N VAL A 10 -5.45 -3.96 5.55
CA VAL A 10 -5.11 -4.23 6.95
C VAL A 10 -4.28 -5.50 6.98
N TYR A 11 -3.22 -5.48 7.77
CA TYR A 11 -2.29 -6.61 7.88
C TYR A 11 -2.13 -7.01 9.34
N ASP A 12 -2.14 -8.32 9.58
CA ASP A 12 -1.69 -8.86 10.86
C ASP A 12 -0.29 -9.42 10.60
N VAL A 13 0.70 -8.86 11.28
CA VAL A 13 2.11 -9.17 11.04
C VAL A 13 2.56 -10.26 11.99
N ARG A 14 3.44 -11.14 11.50
CA ARG A 14 3.99 -12.22 12.32
C ARG A 14 4.83 -11.64 13.44
N GLU A 15 4.76 -12.27 14.59
CA GLU A 15 5.60 -11.87 15.73
C GLU A 15 7.06 -11.94 15.30
N GLY A 16 7.80 -10.86 15.60
CA GLY A 16 9.21 -10.77 15.24
C GLY A 16 9.47 -10.19 13.85
N CYS A 17 8.43 -10.02 13.03
CA CYS A 17 8.58 -9.50 11.68
C CYS A 17 8.19 -8.03 11.54
N GLU A 18 7.95 -7.36 12.68
CA GLU A 18 7.45 -5.98 12.65
C GLU A 18 8.38 -5.02 11.93
N LEU A 19 9.68 -5.08 12.23
CA LEU A 19 10.62 -4.17 11.58
C LEU A 19 10.76 -4.44 10.10
N ASP A 20 10.80 -5.70 9.72
CA ASP A 20 10.88 -6.06 8.30
C ASP A 20 9.63 -5.60 7.56
N PHE A 21 8.46 -5.74 8.21
CA PHE A 21 7.22 -5.28 7.62
C PHE A 21 7.24 -3.77 7.43
N GLU A 22 7.66 -3.03 8.45
CA GLU A 22 7.70 -1.56 8.35
C GLU A 22 8.69 -1.11 7.28
N THR A 23 9.79 -1.82 7.13
CA THR A 23 10.77 -1.52 6.08
C THR A 23 10.20 -1.74 4.68
N LEU A 24 9.39 -2.78 4.51
CA LEU A 24 8.82 -3.08 3.19
C LEU A 24 7.62 -2.18 2.86
N TYR A 25 6.76 -1.92 3.84
CA TYR A 25 5.47 -1.26 3.63
C TYR A 25 5.44 0.21 4.02
N GLY A 26 6.52 0.74 4.58
CA GLY A 26 6.56 2.14 5.00
C GLY A 26 6.59 3.11 3.82
N PRO A 27 6.47 4.42 4.10
CA PRO A 27 6.38 5.44 3.04
C PRO A 27 7.62 5.54 2.17
N ASP A 28 8.76 5.01 2.63
CA ASP A 28 9.99 4.95 1.84
C ASP A 28 10.44 3.52 1.64
N GLY A 29 9.57 2.56 1.83
CA GLY A 29 9.90 1.15 1.74
C GLY A 29 9.86 0.61 0.33
N GLY A 30 10.00 -0.72 0.21
CA GLY A 30 10.09 -1.38 -1.08
C GLY A 30 8.90 -1.14 -1.99
N TRP A 31 7.69 -1.19 -1.44
CA TRP A 31 6.49 -0.93 -2.22
C TRP A 31 6.46 0.51 -2.74
N ALA A 32 6.74 1.48 -1.85
CA ALA A 32 6.74 2.89 -2.24
C ALA A 32 7.80 3.17 -3.30
N GLN A 33 8.98 2.55 -3.17
CA GLN A 33 10.04 2.72 -4.14
C GLN A 33 9.62 2.20 -5.51
N LEU A 34 8.94 1.06 -5.54
CA LEU A 34 8.42 0.53 -6.80
C LEU A 34 7.38 1.48 -7.40
N PHE A 35 6.41 1.91 -6.59
CA PHE A 35 5.33 2.78 -7.06
C PHE A 35 5.84 4.13 -7.57
N ARG A 36 6.94 4.61 -7.04
CA ARG A 36 7.53 5.89 -7.47
C ARG A 36 8.03 5.88 -8.90
N LYS A 37 8.07 4.74 -9.55
CA LYS A 37 8.36 4.67 -10.97
C LYS A 37 7.24 5.29 -11.80
N SER A 38 6.07 5.49 -11.21
CA SER A 38 4.96 6.19 -11.85
C SER A 38 4.86 7.61 -11.32
N GLY A 39 4.71 8.57 -12.23
CA GLY A 39 4.46 9.96 -11.84
C GLY A 39 3.06 10.17 -11.27
N GLU A 40 2.21 9.15 -11.35
CA GLU A 40 0.82 9.22 -10.87
C GLU A 40 0.65 8.71 -9.45
N TYR A 41 1.71 8.19 -8.85
CA TYR A 41 1.68 7.73 -7.46
C TYR A 41 1.85 8.94 -6.53
N LEU A 42 1.00 9.05 -5.51
CA LEU A 42 0.98 10.20 -4.60
C LEU A 42 1.58 9.90 -3.22
N GLY A 43 1.68 8.63 -2.84
CA GLY A 43 2.32 8.28 -1.58
C GLY A 43 1.59 7.21 -0.80
N THR A 44 2.23 6.77 0.26
CA THR A 44 1.72 5.72 1.14
C THR A 44 1.83 6.18 2.59
N GLU A 45 0.78 5.92 3.35
CA GLU A 45 0.84 6.02 4.80
C GLU A 45 0.83 4.63 5.39
N LEU A 46 1.68 4.40 6.37
CA LEU A 46 1.67 3.16 7.15
C LEU A 46 1.24 3.52 8.57
N LEU A 47 0.16 2.89 9.03
CA LEU A 47 -0.41 3.18 10.34
C LEU A 47 -0.33 1.92 11.19
N ARG A 48 0.01 2.09 12.47
CA ARG A 48 0.03 0.98 13.41
C ARG A 48 -1.17 1.11 14.34
N ASP A 49 -1.92 0.01 14.49
CA ASP A 49 -3.09 -0.02 15.37
C ASP A 49 -2.64 0.12 16.82
N ARG A 50 -3.25 1.04 17.54
CA ARG A 50 -2.91 1.27 18.95
C ARG A 50 -3.57 0.25 19.88
N SER A 51 -4.61 -0.43 19.40
CA SER A 51 -5.41 -1.33 20.22
C SER A 51 -5.08 -2.79 20.01
N LYS A 52 -4.39 -3.12 18.91
CA LYS A 52 -4.10 -4.51 18.61
C LYS A 52 -2.66 -4.65 18.15
N GLU A 53 -1.91 -5.52 18.83
CA GLU A 53 -0.51 -5.74 18.51
C GLU A 53 -0.35 -6.27 17.09
N ARG A 54 0.69 -5.81 16.43
CA ARG A 54 1.11 -6.28 15.10
C ARG A 54 0.07 -6.09 14.01
N ARG A 55 -0.91 -5.24 14.23
CA ARG A 55 -1.86 -4.87 13.18
C ARG A 55 -1.47 -3.54 12.58
N TYR A 56 -1.41 -3.52 11.26
CA TYR A 56 -1.03 -2.31 10.50
C TYR A 56 -2.05 -2.05 9.41
N VAL A 57 -2.12 -0.79 9.00
CA VAL A 57 -2.98 -0.37 7.89
C VAL A 57 -2.10 0.38 6.90
N THR A 58 -2.23 0.06 5.61
CA THR A 58 -1.59 0.86 4.57
C THR A 58 -2.67 1.62 3.81
N VAL A 59 -2.36 2.89 3.52
CA VAL A 59 -3.21 3.75 2.72
C VAL A 59 -2.36 4.22 1.54
N ASP A 60 -2.68 3.71 0.35
CA ASP A 60 -1.94 4.05 -0.86
C ASP A 60 -2.75 5.00 -1.71
N ARG A 61 -2.12 6.09 -2.16
CA ARG A 61 -2.79 7.16 -2.89
C ARG A 61 -2.23 7.30 -4.29
N TRP A 62 -3.12 7.42 -5.26
CA TRP A 62 -2.80 7.59 -6.68
C TRP A 62 -3.69 8.66 -7.26
N THR A 63 -3.31 9.21 -8.42
CA THR A 63 -4.13 10.23 -9.08
C THR A 63 -5.44 9.65 -9.60
N SER A 64 -5.44 8.35 -9.98
CA SER A 64 -6.64 7.69 -10.47
C SER A 64 -6.52 6.18 -10.36
N LYS A 65 -7.65 5.50 -10.39
CA LYS A 65 -7.68 4.05 -10.42
C LYS A 65 -7.04 3.52 -11.72
N THR A 66 -7.28 4.20 -12.82
CA THR A 66 -6.71 3.81 -14.11
C THR A 66 -5.19 3.82 -14.06
N SER A 67 -4.59 4.88 -13.50
CA SER A 67 -3.14 4.97 -13.38
C SER A 67 -2.56 3.83 -12.56
N HIS A 68 -3.23 3.49 -11.47
CA HIS A 68 -2.78 2.38 -10.63
C HIS A 68 -2.86 1.05 -11.39
N ARG A 69 -3.97 0.81 -12.08
CA ARG A 69 -4.14 -0.44 -12.83
C ARG A 69 -3.11 -0.58 -13.95
N GLU A 70 -2.84 0.51 -14.65
CA GLU A 70 -1.82 0.52 -15.70
C GLU A 70 -0.45 0.23 -15.13
N PHE A 71 -0.15 0.78 -13.96
CA PHE A 71 1.12 0.54 -13.31
C PHE A 71 1.28 -0.95 -12.95
N VAL A 72 0.27 -1.53 -12.31
CA VAL A 72 0.31 -2.94 -11.90
C VAL A 72 0.49 -3.84 -13.13
N SER A 73 -0.19 -3.53 -14.21
CA SER A 73 -0.05 -4.29 -15.46
C SER A 73 1.36 -4.19 -16.03
N LYS A 74 1.93 -2.99 -16.02
CA LYS A 74 3.26 -2.74 -16.59
C LYS A 74 4.39 -3.37 -15.76
N HIS A 75 4.22 -3.38 -14.43
CA HIS A 75 5.26 -3.85 -13.50
C HIS A 75 4.86 -5.12 -12.78
N GLY A 76 4.13 -6.00 -13.47
CA GLY A 76 3.56 -7.19 -12.85
C GLY A 76 4.58 -8.11 -12.18
N GLU A 77 5.76 -8.29 -12.79
CA GLU A 77 6.78 -9.18 -12.21
C GLU A 77 7.36 -8.60 -10.93
N GLU A 78 7.64 -7.29 -10.94
CA GLU A 78 8.18 -6.63 -9.75
C GLU A 78 7.14 -6.62 -8.64
N PHE A 79 5.89 -6.37 -8.99
CA PHE A 79 4.79 -6.39 -8.04
C PHE A 79 4.66 -7.76 -7.39
N ALA A 80 4.68 -8.83 -8.20
CA ALA A 80 4.55 -10.19 -7.69
C ALA A 80 5.71 -10.57 -6.77
N ALA A 81 6.91 -10.10 -7.06
CA ALA A 81 8.07 -10.37 -6.22
C ALA A 81 7.92 -9.76 -4.84
N LEU A 82 7.46 -8.51 -4.77
CA LEU A 82 7.22 -7.85 -3.49
C LEU A 82 6.06 -8.47 -2.74
N ASP A 83 5.03 -8.90 -3.46
CA ASP A 83 3.87 -9.55 -2.86
C ASP A 83 4.27 -10.84 -2.16
N ARG A 84 5.10 -11.65 -2.82
CA ARG A 84 5.62 -12.87 -2.20
C ARG A 84 6.47 -12.58 -0.96
N LYS A 85 7.26 -11.52 -1.02
CA LYS A 85 8.09 -11.13 0.11
C LYS A 85 7.22 -10.70 1.29
N GLY A 86 6.16 -9.93 1.01
CA GLY A 86 5.25 -9.47 2.05
C GLY A 86 4.45 -10.59 2.68
N GLU A 87 4.05 -11.59 1.90
CA GLU A 87 3.28 -12.72 2.42
C GLU A 87 4.00 -13.47 3.53
N ARG A 88 5.32 -13.49 3.48
CA ARG A 88 6.11 -14.17 4.50
C ARG A 88 6.10 -13.44 5.83
N LEU A 89 5.75 -12.17 5.83
CA LEU A 89 5.79 -11.31 7.01
C LEU A 89 4.45 -11.23 7.72
N THR A 90 3.37 -11.72 7.09
CA THR A 90 2.02 -11.55 7.62
C THR A 90 1.34 -12.89 7.86
N THR A 91 0.39 -12.89 8.82
CA THR A 91 -0.49 -14.02 9.06
C THR A 91 -1.84 -13.80 8.40
N LYS A 92 -2.19 -12.55 8.11
CA LYS A 92 -3.47 -12.23 7.47
C LYS A 92 -3.35 -10.89 6.76
N GLU A 93 -3.97 -10.81 5.57
CA GLU A 93 -4.07 -9.58 4.81
C GLU A 93 -5.52 -9.42 4.42
N THR A 94 -6.10 -8.26 4.72
CA THR A 94 -7.50 -8.00 4.45
C THR A 94 -7.63 -6.71 3.64
N ARG A 95 -8.24 -6.82 2.47
CA ARG A 95 -8.52 -5.64 1.66
C ARG A 95 -9.76 -4.96 2.23
N ILE A 96 -9.59 -3.73 2.66
CA ILE A 96 -10.72 -2.94 3.17
C ILE A 96 -11.53 -2.40 1.98
N GLY A 97 -10.84 -1.88 0.97
CA GLY A 97 -11.52 -1.38 -0.22
C GLY A 97 -10.69 -0.35 -0.94
N ASP A 98 -11.28 0.16 -2.02
CA ASP A 98 -10.72 1.30 -2.73
C ASP A 98 -11.77 2.40 -2.81
N PHE A 99 -11.30 3.65 -2.89
CA PHE A 99 -12.15 4.80 -2.66
C PHE A 99 -11.72 5.94 -3.57
N ASP A 100 -12.69 6.74 -3.98
CA ASP A 100 -12.43 8.00 -4.66
C ASP A 100 -12.38 9.11 -3.62
N VAL A 101 -11.44 10.02 -3.78
CA VAL A 101 -11.34 11.16 -2.88
C VAL A 101 -12.44 12.15 -3.22
N VAL A 102 -13.22 12.57 -2.22
CA VAL A 102 -14.35 13.48 -2.41
C VAL A 102 -13.97 14.86 -1.92
N GLY A 103 -14.33 15.88 -2.72
CA GLY A 103 -14.08 17.24 -2.33
C GLY A 103 -12.63 17.68 -2.47
N SER A 104 -11.86 16.92 -3.24
CA SER A 104 -10.43 17.18 -3.37
C SER A 104 -10.09 18.26 -4.39
N GLU A 105 -11.07 18.67 -5.18
CA GLU A 105 -10.82 19.67 -6.19
C GLU A 105 -10.71 21.07 -5.59
N GLY A 106 -10.86 21.18 -4.37
CA GLY A 106 -10.65 22.45 -3.67
C GLY A 106 -10.92 23.64 -4.49
#